data_ae59774ba83f211a161c18a82449cd9e
#
_entry.id   ae59774ba83f211a161c18a82449cd9e
#
_cell.length_a   1.000
_cell.length_b   1.000
_cell.length_c   1.000
_cell.angle_alpha   90.00
_cell.angle_beta   90.00
_cell.angle_gamma   90.00
#
_symmetry.space_group_name_H-M   'P 1'
#
loop_
_entity.id
_entity.type
_entity.pdbx_description
1 polymer ?
#
loop_
_entity_poly.entity_id
_entity_poly.type
_entity_poly.pdbx_seq_one_letter_code
_entity_poly.pdbx_strand_id
1 'polypeptide(L)'
;MRSSIALCLLLLNYAVHSHEQTPTYPTWKLSGISEVKKTEIRLWNSRPDIEYYEIGVFDGDWQPIPFVTAYKILPVEYLQEVKIDIYIRESNIAEARYVCSLSKLRSNDESQTLLATRICSKFK
;
A
#
# COMPACT_ATOMS: atom_id res chain seq x y z
N MET A 1 46.42 2.81 -33.09
CA MET A 1 44.97 3.04 -33.26
C MET A 1 44.24 2.44 -32.07
N ARG A 2 43.81 3.29 -31.18
CA ARG A 2 43.06 2.84 -30.02
C ARG A 2 41.59 3.19 -30.26
N SER A 3 40.83 2.17 -30.66
CA SER A 3 39.37 2.28 -30.69
C SER A 3 38.87 2.22 -29.27
N SER A 4 38.58 3.37 -28.70
CA SER A 4 37.84 3.48 -27.48
C SER A 4 36.39 3.12 -27.80
N ILE A 5 36.02 1.88 -27.58
CA ILE A 5 34.62 1.50 -27.54
C ILE A 5 34.09 2.10 -26.23
N ALA A 6 33.53 3.29 -26.34
CA ALA A 6 32.67 3.82 -25.30
C ALA A 6 31.42 2.93 -25.26
N LEU A 7 31.48 1.91 -24.44
CA LEU A 7 30.32 1.14 -24.06
C LEU A 7 29.43 2.08 -23.23
N CYS A 8 28.60 2.84 -23.93
CA CYS A 8 27.46 3.50 -23.29
C CYS A 8 26.60 2.39 -22.70
N LEU A 9 26.86 2.08 -21.44
CA LEU A 9 25.88 1.44 -20.60
C LEU A 9 24.69 2.40 -20.51
N LEU A 10 23.80 2.25 -21.47
CA LEU A 10 22.42 2.70 -21.32
C LEU A 10 21.87 1.89 -20.15
N LEU A 11 22.07 2.42 -18.95
CA LEU A 11 21.29 2.06 -17.81
C LEU A 11 19.84 2.44 -18.17
N LEU A 12 19.17 1.49 -18.76
CA LEU A 12 17.72 1.54 -18.86
C LEU A 12 17.20 1.60 -17.42
N ASN A 13 17.06 2.82 -16.95
CA ASN A 13 16.32 3.07 -15.72
C ASN A 13 14.88 2.64 -16.00
N TYR A 14 14.61 1.35 -15.82
CA TYR A 14 13.24 0.91 -15.68
C TYR A 14 12.75 1.55 -14.41
N ALA A 15 12.01 2.63 -14.54
CA ALA A 15 11.28 3.20 -13.43
C ALA A 15 10.30 2.12 -12.94
N VAL A 16 10.64 1.47 -11.84
CA VAL A 16 9.73 0.56 -11.17
C VAL A 16 8.67 1.43 -10.54
N HIS A 17 7.53 1.57 -11.22
CA HIS A 17 6.40 2.27 -10.69
C HIS A 17 5.73 1.39 -9.65
N SER A 18 5.64 1.89 -8.42
CA SER A 18 4.81 1.32 -7.36
C SER A 18 3.72 2.32 -7.01
N HIS A 19 2.71 1.85 -6.29
CA HIS A 19 1.76 2.76 -5.69
C HIS A 19 2.41 3.53 -4.52
N GLU A 20 1.78 4.60 -4.08
CA GLU A 20 2.22 5.41 -2.94
C GLU A 20 1.16 5.36 -1.84
N GLN A 21 1.61 5.33 -0.61
CA GLN A 21 0.76 5.37 0.57
C GLN A 21 1.24 6.45 1.54
N THR A 22 0.34 7.31 1.96
CA THR A 22 0.59 8.36 2.94
C THR A 22 -0.48 8.34 4.04
N PRO A 23 -0.15 8.83 5.25
CA PRO A 23 1.16 9.26 5.72
C PRO A 23 2.08 8.08 6.04
N THR A 24 3.38 8.34 6.17
CA THR A 24 4.37 7.32 6.57
C THR A 24 4.14 6.82 8.00
N TYR A 25 3.68 7.72 8.88
CA TYR A 25 3.40 7.42 10.29
C TYR A 25 2.00 7.90 10.66
N PRO A 26 0.96 7.13 10.33
CA PRO A 26 -0.41 7.49 10.67
C PRO A 26 -0.63 7.47 12.18
N THR A 27 -1.56 8.30 12.63
CA THR A 27 -1.92 8.42 14.04
C THR A 27 -3.37 8.00 14.25
N TRP A 28 -3.65 7.49 15.43
CA TRP A 28 -5.01 7.15 15.83
C TRP A 28 -5.77 8.38 16.30
N LYS A 29 -7.01 8.49 15.88
CA LYS A 29 -7.93 9.57 16.22
C LYS A 29 -9.21 9.01 16.81
N LEU A 30 -9.97 9.88 17.49
CA LEU A 30 -11.31 9.53 17.92
C LEU A 30 -12.20 9.28 16.70
N SER A 31 -12.98 8.20 16.74
CA SER A 31 -13.87 7.81 15.65
C SER A 31 -15.31 8.32 15.83
N GLY A 32 -15.67 8.78 17.01
CA GLY A 32 -17.06 9.03 17.40
C GLY A 32 -17.81 7.78 17.85
N ILE A 33 -17.17 6.62 17.80
CA ILE A 33 -17.70 5.34 18.27
C ILE A 33 -16.94 4.95 19.54
N SER A 34 -17.68 4.56 20.58
CA SER A 34 -17.07 4.15 21.85
C SER A 34 -16.15 2.95 21.66
N GLU A 35 -14.97 3.00 22.28
CA GLU A 35 -13.94 1.95 22.25
C GLU A 35 -13.36 1.64 20.85
N VAL A 36 -13.57 2.54 19.89
CA VAL A 36 -13.05 2.42 18.54
C VAL A 36 -12.26 3.67 18.17
N LYS A 37 -11.06 3.46 17.68
CA LYS A 37 -10.21 4.53 17.11
C LYS A 37 -10.19 4.43 15.59
N LYS A 38 -9.84 5.53 14.97
CA LYS A 38 -9.78 5.69 13.53
C LYS A 38 -8.42 6.19 13.10
N THR A 39 -7.94 5.70 11.97
CA THR A 39 -6.83 6.30 11.24
C THR A 39 -7.20 6.45 9.78
N GLU A 40 -6.47 7.29 9.08
CA GLU A 40 -6.67 7.56 7.67
C GLU A 40 -5.38 7.35 6.91
N ILE A 41 -5.47 6.67 5.79
CA ILE A 41 -4.38 6.59 4.81
C ILE A 41 -4.89 7.05 3.45
N ARG A 42 -3.97 7.48 2.60
CA ARG A 42 -4.21 7.82 1.20
C ARG A 42 -3.37 6.93 0.33
N LEU A 43 -3.98 6.41 -0.71
CA LEU A 43 -3.36 5.53 -1.67
C LEU A 43 -3.39 6.18 -3.05
N TRP A 44 -2.22 6.32 -3.67
CA TRP A 44 -2.06 6.80 -5.03
C TRP A 44 -1.61 5.65 -5.93
N ASN A 45 -2.36 5.40 -7.01
CA ASN A 45 -2.00 4.37 -7.96
C ASN A 45 -1.25 4.95 -9.16
N SER A 46 0.04 4.70 -9.23
CA SER A 46 0.88 5.06 -10.38
C SER A 46 1.16 3.89 -11.33
N ARG A 47 0.44 2.77 -11.14
CA ARG A 47 0.60 1.56 -11.95
C ARG A 47 -0.58 1.36 -12.89
N PRO A 48 -0.37 1.44 -14.23
CA PRO A 48 -1.45 1.21 -15.20
C PRO A 48 -1.89 -0.26 -15.28
N ASP A 49 -1.08 -1.19 -14.77
CA ASP A 49 -1.31 -2.64 -14.81
C ASP A 49 -2.05 -3.18 -13.57
N ILE A 50 -2.23 -2.36 -12.53
CA ILE A 50 -2.90 -2.74 -11.29
C ILE A 50 -4.14 -1.87 -11.09
N GLU A 51 -5.28 -2.51 -10.80
CA GLU A 51 -6.54 -1.83 -10.53
C GLU A 51 -7.03 -2.04 -9.10
N TYR A 52 -6.56 -3.07 -8.40
CA TYR A 52 -7.04 -3.43 -7.08
C TYR A 52 -5.92 -3.46 -6.05
N TYR A 53 -6.26 -3.00 -4.84
CA TYR A 53 -5.36 -3.04 -3.69
C TYR A 53 -6.08 -3.63 -2.49
N GLU A 54 -5.37 -4.44 -1.72
CA GLU A 54 -5.84 -5.03 -0.48
C GLU A 54 -5.23 -4.31 0.71
N ILE A 55 -6.06 -3.96 1.67
CA ILE A 55 -5.65 -3.28 2.89
C ILE A 55 -5.53 -4.30 4.02
N GLY A 56 -4.49 -4.18 4.82
CA GLY A 56 -4.28 -4.99 6.00
C GLY A 56 -3.67 -4.20 7.15
N VAL A 57 -3.97 -4.60 8.36
CA VAL A 57 -3.36 -4.10 9.59
C VAL A 57 -2.63 -5.25 10.26
N PHE A 58 -1.41 -5.01 10.72
CA PHE A 58 -0.53 -6.06 11.24
C PHE A 58 0.13 -5.63 12.55
N ASP A 59 0.47 -6.62 13.38
CA ASP A 59 1.31 -6.42 14.55
C ASP A 59 2.81 -6.46 14.19
N GLY A 60 3.67 -6.40 15.21
CA GLY A 60 5.12 -6.43 15.00
C GLY A 60 5.66 -7.76 14.45
N ASP A 61 4.89 -8.84 14.55
CA ASP A 61 5.22 -10.17 14.02
C ASP A 61 4.50 -10.46 12.69
N TRP A 62 3.94 -9.42 12.06
CA TRP A 62 3.20 -9.49 10.80
C TRP A 62 1.94 -10.36 10.87
N GLN A 63 1.38 -10.55 12.07
CA GLN A 63 0.10 -11.21 12.23
C GLN A 63 -1.04 -10.22 12.00
N PRO A 64 -2.10 -10.64 11.30
CA PRO A 64 -3.25 -9.77 11.03
C PRO A 64 -3.93 -9.31 12.32
N ILE A 65 -4.29 -8.03 12.36
CA ILE A 65 -5.09 -7.43 13.40
C ILE A 65 -6.47 -7.12 12.84
N PRO A 66 -7.56 -7.46 13.54
CA PRO A 66 -8.90 -7.15 13.09
C PRO A 66 -9.12 -5.64 12.92
N PHE A 67 -9.70 -5.24 11.82
CA PHE A 67 -10.04 -3.85 11.51
C PHE A 67 -11.27 -3.79 10.63
N VAL A 68 -11.86 -2.60 10.55
CA VAL A 68 -13.01 -2.32 9.68
C VAL A 68 -12.65 -1.18 8.74
N THR A 69 -12.96 -1.35 7.50
CA THR A 69 -12.89 -0.32 6.46
C THR A 69 -14.02 -0.55 5.46
N ALA A 70 -14.31 0.44 4.62
CA ALA A 70 -15.39 0.31 3.65
C ALA A 70 -15.17 -0.87 2.69
N TYR A 71 -13.95 -1.01 2.19
CA TYR A 71 -13.57 -2.12 1.29
C TYR A 71 -12.15 -2.58 1.62
N LYS A 72 -11.98 -3.84 2.00
CA LYS A 72 -10.65 -4.43 2.23
C LYS A 72 -9.87 -4.61 0.93
N ILE A 73 -10.57 -4.90 -0.16
CA ILE A 73 -10.04 -4.91 -1.51
C ILE A 73 -10.81 -3.84 -2.27
N LEU A 74 -10.11 -2.81 -2.73
CA LEU A 74 -10.73 -1.66 -3.37
C LEU A 74 -10.13 -1.38 -4.74
N PRO A 75 -10.97 -0.91 -5.68
CA PRO A 75 -10.49 -0.44 -6.96
C PRO A 75 -9.85 0.95 -6.80
N VAL A 76 -8.69 1.13 -7.40
CA VAL A 76 -8.02 2.42 -7.53
C VAL A 76 -7.55 2.55 -8.96
N GLU A 77 -8.14 3.45 -9.72
CA GLU A 77 -7.77 3.67 -11.10
C GLU A 77 -6.36 4.25 -11.22
N TYR A 78 -5.76 4.06 -12.40
CA TYR A 78 -4.48 4.64 -12.71
C TYR A 78 -4.51 6.17 -12.53
N LEU A 79 -3.54 6.70 -11.82
CA LEU A 79 -3.43 8.12 -11.46
C LEU A 79 -4.58 8.65 -10.59
N GLN A 80 -5.25 7.76 -9.87
CA GLN A 80 -6.25 8.13 -8.87
C GLN A 80 -5.67 8.06 -7.47
N GLU A 81 -6.06 9.01 -6.63
CA GLU A 81 -5.84 8.97 -5.19
C GLU A 81 -7.15 8.64 -4.48
N VAL A 82 -7.11 7.73 -3.52
CA VAL A 82 -8.25 7.42 -2.66
C VAL A 82 -7.86 7.58 -1.21
N LYS A 83 -8.82 8.06 -0.44
CA LYS A 83 -8.74 8.15 1.01
C LYS A 83 -9.40 6.92 1.62
N ILE A 84 -8.73 6.30 2.58
CA ILE A 84 -9.20 5.09 3.24
C ILE A 84 -9.24 5.34 4.74
N ASP A 85 -10.42 5.21 5.32
CA ASP A 85 -10.62 5.25 6.77
C ASP A 85 -10.54 3.83 7.33
N ILE A 86 -9.77 3.67 8.38
CA ILE A 86 -9.53 2.38 9.04
C ILE A 86 -9.92 2.51 10.51
N TYR A 87 -10.80 1.63 10.95
CA TYR A 87 -11.33 1.58 12.30
C TYR A 87 -10.81 0.35 13.02
N ILE A 88 -10.37 0.53 14.25
CA ILE A 88 -9.82 -0.54 15.07
C ILE A 88 -10.36 -0.39 16.51
N ARG A 89 -10.54 -1.52 17.19
CA ARG A 89 -10.85 -1.51 18.61
C ARG A 89 -9.68 -0.97 19.43
N GLU A 90 -9.96 -0.14 20.43
CA GLU A 90 -8.93 0.39 21.31
C GLU A 90 -8.07 -0.69 21.95
N SER A 91 -8.67 -1.86 22.26
CA SER A 91 -7.94 -2.99 22.82
C SER A 91 -6.85 -3.56 21.91
N ASN A 92 -6.92 -3.28 20.60
CA ASN A 92 -5.96 -3.78 19.61
C ASN A 92 -4.88 -2.74 19.25
N ILE A 93 -5.01 -1.49 19.69
CA ILE A 93 -4.10 -0.41 19.31
C ILE A 93 -2.67 -0.67 19.76
N ALA A 94 -2.49 -1.17 20.97
CA ALA A 94 -1.15 -1.42 21.53
C ALA A 94 -0.35 -2.43 20.68
N GLU A 95 -1.02 -3.35 20.01
CA GLU A 95 -0.40 -4.38 19.17
C GLU A 95 -0.26 -3.97 17.71
N ALA A 96 -1.10 -3.05 17.22
CA ALA A 96 -1.08 -2.61 15.83
C ALA A 96 0.21 -1.82 15.55
N ARG A 97 0.98 -2.28 14.55
CA ARG A 97 2.24 -1.66 14.14
C ARG A 97 2.20 -1.10 12.73
N TYR A 98 1.52 -1.79 11.82
CA TYR A 98 1.56 -1.44 10.40
C TYR A 98 0.17 -1.46 9.79
N VAL A 99 -0.07 -0.52 8.89
CA VAL A 99 -1.14 -0.60 7.91
C VAL A 99 -0.52 -0.68 6.53
N CYS A 100 -0.95 -1.65 5.74
CA CYS A 100 -0.34 -1.95 4.46
C CYS A 100 -1.36 -1.96 3.35
N SER A 101 -0.91 -1.60 2.16
CA SER A 101 -1.63 -1.81 0.91
C SER A 101 -0.83 -2.74 0.01
N LEU A 102 -1.49 -3.78 -0.49
CA LEU A 102 -0.91 -4.79 -1.37
C LEU A 102 -1.59 -4.71 -2.72
N SER A 103 -0.80 -4.55 -3.78
CA SER A 103 -1.32 -4.62 -5.14
C SER A 103 -1.81 -6.02 -5.45
N LYS A 104 -3.02 -6.13 -6.06
CA LYS A 104 -3.62 -7.40 -6.44
C LYS A 104 -3.56 -7.57 -7.95
N LEU A 105 -3.01 -8.69 -8.38
CA LEU A 105 -3.02 -9.09 -9.78
C LEU A 105 -4.37 -9.72 -10.11
N ARG A 106 -4.88 -9.43 -11.31
CA ARG A 106 -6.06 -10.14 -11.83
C ARG A 106 -5.68 -11.58 -12.13
N SER A 107 -6.46 -12.52 -11.63
CA SER A 107 -6.18 -13.96 -11.74
C SER A 107 -6.22 -14.51 -13.19
N ASN A 108 -6.75 -13.76 -14.14
CA ASN A 108 -6.98 -14.22 -15.53
C ASN A 108 -6.14 -13.51 -16.58
N ASP A 109 -5.18 -12.68 -16.18
CA ASP A 109 -4.41 -11.88 -17.12
C ASP A 109 -2.97 -12.39 -17.16
N GLU A 110 -2.69 -13.28 -18.11
CA GLU A 110 -1.36 -13.88 -18.33
C GLU A 110 -0.34 -12.86 -18.86
N SER A 111 -0.78 -11.69 -19.29
CA SER A 111 0.08 -10.64 -19.86
C SER A 111 0.63 -9.66 -18.84
N GLN A 112 0.32 -9.81 -17.55
CA GLN A 112 0.66 -8.84 -16.53
C GLN A 112 1.97 -9.12 -15.83
N THR A 113 2.58 -8.02 -15.36
CA THR A 113 3.77 -8.09 -14.52
C THR A 113 3.55 -8.97 -13.30
N LEU A 114 4.51 -9.83 -13.04
CA LEU A 114 4.48 -10.77 -11.92
C LEU A 114 4.76 -10.11 -10.57
N LEU A 115 4.92 -8.77 -10.52
CA LEU A 115 5.30 -8.06 -9.32
C LEU A 115 4.07 -7.54 -8.56
N ALA A 116 3.78 -8.21 -7.45
CA ALA A 116 2.96 -7.64 -6.38
C ALA A 116 3.83 -6.77 -5.48
N THR A 117 3.35 -5.57 -5.14
CA THR A 117 4.04 -4.65 -4.24
C THR A 117 3.24 -4.44 -2.98
N ARG A 118 3.91 -4.46 -1.84
CA ARG A 118 3.34 -4.11 -0.55
C ARG A 118 4.01 -2.85 -0.03
N ILE A 119 3.21 -1.87 0.34
CA ILE A 119 3.68 -0.66 1.01
C ILE A 119 3.01 -0.57 2.37
N CYS A 120 3.80 -0.32 3.40
CA CYS A 120 3.33 -0.25 4.77
C CYS A 120 3.68 1.09 5.39
N SER A 121 2.73 1.63 6.14
CA SER A 121 2.93 2.75 7.04
C SER A 121 3.00 2.22 8.46
N LYS A 122 3.91 2.77 9.25
CA LYS A 122 4.10 2.37 10.64
C LYS A 122 3.36 3.32 11.55
N PHE A 123 2.50 2.80 12.42
CA PHE A 123 1.81 3.62 13.42
C PHE A 123 2.80 4.27 14.39
N LYS A 124 2.50 5.49 14.70
CA LYS A 124 3.32 6.31 15.59
C LYS A 124 3.13 5.95 17.05
#